data_318aaf45b4514dfa19683201d31538b1
#
_entry.id   318aaf45b4514dfa19683201d31538b1
#
_cell.length_a   1.000
_cell.length_b   1.000
_cell.length_c   1.000
_cell.angle_alpha   90.00
_cell.angle_beta   90.00
_cell.angle_gamma   90.00
#
_symmetry.space_group_name_H-M   'P 1'
#
loop_
_entity.id
_entity.type
_entity.pdbx_description
1 polymer ?
#
loop_
_entity_poly.entity_id
_entity_poly.type
_entity_poly.pdbx_seq_one_letter_code
_entity_poly.pdbx_strand_id
1 'polypeptide(L)'
;HSLIIDGVFAGVGSVLSFLPIIVTLFFFLSILEDTGYMARVAFVMDKLLRKIGLSGRSFVPMLIGFGCSVPAIMATRTLVSDRDRKMTILLTPYMSCSAKIPIYAVFCAAFFKKYQALVMIGLYITGIVLGIIIALILKNTAFRGKPVPFVMELPNYRLPSAKSVGLLLWDKAKDFIQRAFTVIFFATIIIWFLETFDAKLNVVKDSSDSLLALIGQAISPIFKPLGFADWRVTTSLISGFTAKEAVVSTMAVLMNTSTANLGTALSGAFSTLSALSFLVFTLLYTPCVAAVATIKRELDSRIQTVGVVIMQCMVAWLCGCAVYQIGALL
;
A
#
# COMPACT_ATOMS: atom_id res chain seq x y z
N HIS A 1 0.01 12.82 29.79
CA HIS A 1 1.41 12.86 29.34
C HIS A 1 1.63 11.91 28.15
N SER A 2 1.14 10.67 28.21
CA SER A 2 1.29 9.69 27.12
C SER A 2 0.52 10.09 25.83
N LEU A 3 -0.66 10.69 25.93
CA LEU A 3 -1.39 11.21 24.78
C LEU A 3 -0.53 12.18 23.93
N ILE A 4 0.21 13.06 24.61
CA ILE A 4 1.02 14.07 23.93
C ILE A 4 2.26 13.40 23.31
N ILE A 5 2.96 12.54 24.04
CA ILE A 5 4.21 11.92 23.60
C ILE A 5 3.92 10.81 22.58
N ASP A 6 3.09 9.82 22.95
CA ASP A 6 2.90 8.61 22.17
C ASP A 6 1.78 8.77 21.09
N GLY A 7 0.82 9.66 21.32
CA GLY A 7 -0.24 9.97 20.35
C GLY A 7 0.17 11.08 19.37
N VAL A 8 0.45 12.29 19.89
CA VAL A 8 0.67 13.47 19.05
C VAL A 8 2.08 13.50 18.47
N PHE A 9 3.12 13.41 19.31
CA PHE A 9 4.50 13.46 18.83
C PHE A 9 4.89 12.25 18.00
N ALA A 10 4.43 11.05 18.34
CA ALA A 10 4.66 9.86 17.51
C ALA A 10 3.95 9.97 16.16
N GLY A 11 2.71 10.49 16.13
CA GLY A 11 1.96 10.73 14.89
C GLY A 11 2.63 11.76 13.98
N VAL A 12 3.08 12.89 14.54
CA VAL A 12 3.85 13.91 13.80
C VAL A 12 5.19 13.35 13.34
N GLY A 13 5.90 12.62 14.21
CA GLY A 13 7.18 12.00 13.91
C GLY A 13 7.10 10.99 12.77
N SER A 14 6.05 10.16 12.73
CA SER A 14 5.84 9.20 11.63
C SER A 14 5.67 9.92 10.29
N VAL A 15 4.86 10.99 10.22
CA VAL A 15 4.68 11.77 8.98
C VAL A 15 5.98 12.45 8.56
N LEU A 16 6.74 13.02 9.50
CA LEU A 16 8.03 13.66 9.21
C LEU A 16 9.08 12.66 8.71
N SER A 17 9.05 11.41 9.19
CA SER A 17 9.97 10.36 8.71
C SER A 17 9.73 9.97 7.25
N PHE A 18 8.51 10.12 6.74
CA PHE A 18 8.19 9.86 5.32
C PHE A 18 8.48 11.03 4.40
N LEU A 19 8.51 12.24 4.94
CA LEU A 19 8.66 13.45 4.14
C LEU A 19 9.90 13.42 3.23
N PRO A 20 11.11 13.04 3.71
CA PRO A 20 12.30 12.97 2.86
C PRO A 20 12.15 11.99 1.70
N ILE A 21 11.56 10.83 1.94
CA ILE A 21 11.35 9.79 0.91
C ILE A 21 10.38 10.30 -0.16
N ILE A 22 9.31 10.94 0.26
CA ILE A 22 8.29 11.49 -0.62
C ILE A 22 8.83 12.66 -1.43
N VAL A 23 9.57 13.57 -0.81
CA VAL A 23 10.22 14.70 -1.48
C VAL A 23 11.21 14.21 -2.53
N THR A 24 12.04 13.20 -2.19
CA THR A 24 12.97 12.59 -3.14
C THR A 24 12.24 11.94 -4.31
N LEU A 25 11.16 11.20 -4.05
CA LEU A 25 10.32 10.60 -5.09
C LEU A 25 9.75 11.67 -6.03
N PHE A 26 9.14 12.72 -5.48
CA PHE A 26 8.59 13.80 -6.28
C PHE A 26 9.64 14.59 -7.04
N PHE A 27 10.84 14.74 -6.50
CA PHE A 27 11.95 15.39 -7.17
C PHE A 27 12.31 14.65 -8.48
N PHE A 28 12.54 13.34 -8.41
CA PHE A 28 12.84 12.56 -9.61
C PHE A 28 11.67 12.50 -10.59
N LEU A 29 10.45 12.36 -10.09
CA LEU A 29 9.25 12.38 -10.93
C LEU A 29 9.08 13.72 -11.66
N SER A 30 9.34 14.84 -10.97
CA SER A 30 9.23 16.18 -11.57
C SER A 30 10.28 16.40 -12.66
N ILE A 31 11.49 15.86 -12.49
CA ILE A 31 12.52 15.86 -13.53
C ILE A 31 12.05 15.07 -14.75
N LEU A 32 11.57 13.84 -14.55
CA LEU A 32 11.10 12.98 -15.64
C LEU A 32 9.87 13.57 -16.36
N GLU A 33 9.01 14.27 -15.65
CA GLU A 33 7.84 14.97 -16.19
C GLU A 33 8.26 16.19 -17.01
N ASP A 34 9.15 17.03 -16.50
CA ASP A 34 9.60 18.26 -17.17
C ASP A 34 10.45 17.98 -18.42
N THR A 35 11.24 16.89 -18.44
CA THR A 35 12.01 16.47 -19.62
C THR A 35 11.16 15.95 -20.77
N GLY A 36 9.85 15.67 -20.56
CA GLY A 36 8.97 15.05 -21.55
C GLY A 36 9.18 13.53 -21.72
N TYR A 37 10.00 12.90 -20.86
CA TYR A 37 10.26 11.46 -20.89
C TYR A 37 9.01 10.64 -20.61
N MET A 38 8.19 11.05 -19.64
CA MET A 38 6.96 10.35 -19.24
C MET A 38 5.94 10.22 -20.38
N ALA A 39 5.84 11.23 -21.23
CA ALA A 39 4.95 11.21 -22.40
C ALA A 39 5.35 10.13 -23.41
N ARG A 40 6.65 9.95 -23.62
CA ARG A 40 7.18 8.93 -24.54
C ARG A 40 7.00 7.52 -24.01
N VAL A 41 7.26 7.32 -22.71
CA VAL A 41 7.03 6.02 -22.07
C VAL A 41 5.55 5.66 -22.13
N ALA A 42 4.66 6.62 -21.89
CA ALA A 42 3.21 6.42 -22.01
C ALA A 42 2.82 6.02 -23.44
N PHE A 43 3.43 6.64 -24.46
CA PHE A 43 3.19 6.31 -25.86
C PHE A 43 3.64 4.88 -26.22
N VAL A 44 4.85 4.48 -25.81
CA VAL A 44 5.36 3.12 -26.05
C VAL A 44 4.49 2.06 -25.35
N MET A 45 4.07 2.35 -24.12
CA MET A 45 3.26 1.44 -23.31
C MET A 45 1.79 1.37 -23.73
N ASP A 46 1.31 2.30 -24.56
CA ASP A 46 -0.08 2.36 -24.98
C ASP A 46 -0.54 1.07 -25.69
N LYS A 47 0.28 0.52 -26.58
CA LYS A 47 -0.02 -0.74 -27.27
C LYS A 47 -0.23 -1.92 -26.33
N LEU A 48 0.55 -1.97 -25.25
CA LEU A 48 0.47 -3.05 -24.25
C LEU A 48 -0.75 -2.84 -23.34
N LEU A 49 -0.94 -1.62 -22.82
CA LEU A 49 -2.01 -1.29 -21.88
C LEU A 49 -3.40 -1.39 -22.50
N ARG A 50 -3.54 -1.10 -23.79
CA ARG A 50 -4.82 -1.31 -24.51
C ARG A 50 -5.27 -2.77 -24.51
N LYS A 51 -4.35 -3.73 -24.49
CA LYS A 51 -4.72 -5.15 -24.40
C LYS A 51 -5.44 -5.45 -23.10
N ILE A 52 -5.05 -4.82 -22.02
CA ILE A 52 -5.69 -4.97 -20.69
C ILE A 52 -6.82 -3.95 -20.45
N GLY A 53 -7.14 -3.11 -21.42
CA GLY A 53 -8.27 -2.19 -21.38
C GLY A 53 -7.98 -0.82 -20.80
N LEU A 54 -6.71 -0.42 -20.71
CA LEU A 54 -6.24 0.88 -20.24
C LEU A 54 -5.62 1.71 -21.37
N SER A 55 -5.60 3.03 -21.22
CA SER A 55 -4.83 3.92 -22.09
C SER A 55 -3.37 4.00 -21.65
N GLY A 56 -2.46 4.36 -22.56
CA GLY A 56 -1.03 4.50 -22.26
C GLY A 56 -0.74 5.50 -21.13
N ARG A 57 -1.57 6.53 -20.97
CA ARG A 57 -1.44 7.49 -19.85
C ARG A 57 -1.60 6.86 -18.48
N SER A 58 -2.31 5.73 -18.37
CA SER A 58 -2.47 5.00 -17.10
C SER A 58 -1.16 4.40 -16.58
N PHE A 59 -0.14 4.26 -17.48
CA PHE A 59 1.17 3.75 -17.08
C PHE A 59 1.87 4.62 -16.04
N VAL A 60 1.77 5.94 -16.20
CA VAL A 60 2.44 6.90 -15.31
C VAL A 60 1.94 6.78 -13.85
N PRO A 61 0.63 6.85 -13.56
CA PRO A 61 0.12 6.57 -12.22
C PRO A 61 0.52 5.20 -11.67
N MET A 62 0.49 4.15 -12.51
CA MET A 62 0.88 2.81 -12.05
C MET A 62 2.37 2.73 -11.71
N LEU A 63 3.24 3.38 -12.47
CA LEU A 63 4.67 3.47 -12.17
C LEU A 63 4.92 4.20 -10.84
N ILE A 64 4.25 5.34 -10.62
CA ILE A 64 4.31 6.08 -9.36
C ILE A 64 3.85 5.21 -8.18
N GLY A 65 2.92 4.28 -8.42
CA GLY A 65 2.39 3.34 -7.44
C GLY A 65 3.44 2.44 -6.77
N PHE A 66 4.54 2.15 -7.45
CA PHE A 66 5.68 1.42 -6.86
C PHE A 66 6.40 2.26 -5.79
N GLY A 67 6.37 3.57 -5.90
CA GLY A 67 6.88 4.45 -4.84
C GLY A 67 5.84 4.66 -3.74
N CYS A 68 4.70 5.25 -4.08
CA CYS A 68 3.62 5.53 -3.14
C CYS A 68 2.25 5.56 -3.85
N SER A 69 1.26 4.89 -3.26
CA SER A 69 -0.10 4.82 -3.83
C SER A 69 -0.83 6.17 -3.77
N VAL A 70 -0.55 7.04 -2.78
CA VAL A 70 -1.21 8.35 -2.65
C VAL A 70 -0.98 9.25 -3.85
N PRO A 71 0.28 9.62 -4.21
CA PRO A 71 0.55 10.42 -5.38
C PRO A 71 0.17 9.71 -6.68
N ALA A 72 0.24 8.39 -6.72
CA ALA A 72 -0.18 7.60 -7.88
C ALA A 72 -1.68 7.78 -8.18
N ILE A 73 -2.52 7.69 -7.15
CA ILE A 73 -3.96 7.89 -7.28
C ILE A 73 -4.26 9.35 -7.65
N MET A 74 -3.56 10.32 -7.07
CA MET A 74 -3.71 11.74 -7.43
C MET A 74 -3.30 12.00 -8.90
N ALA A 75 -2.28 11.33 -9.40
CA ALA A 75 -1.84 11.47 -10.79
C ALA A 75 -2.89 10.98 -11.80
N THR A 76 -3.86 10.16 -11.40
CA THR A 76 -4.95 9.72 -12.28
C THR A 76 -5.85 10.85 -12.76
N ARG A 77 -5.79 12.03 -12.15
CA ARG A 77 -6.49 13.24 -12.61
C ARG A 77 -6.10 13.70 -14.02
N THR A 78 -4.91 13.33 -14.46
CA THR A 78 -4.43 13.63 -15.82
C THR A 78 -5.09 12.77 -16.89
N LEU A 79 -5.86 11.75 -16.51
CA LEU A 79 -6.57 10.86 -17.41
C LEU A 79 -7.87 11.51 -17.87
N VAL A 80 -8.06 11.57 -19.19
CA VAL A 80 -9.22 12.21 -19.83
C VAL A 80 -10.49 11.37 -19.67
N SER A 81 -10.35 10.03 -19.67
CA SER A 81 -11.47 9.10 -19.53
C SER A 81 -11.76 8.78 -18.09
N ASP A 82 -12.99 9.02 -17.65
CA ASP A 82 -13.47 8.68 -16.30
C ASP A 82 -13.40 7.17 -16.04
N ARG A 83 -13.65 6.37 -17.08
CA ARG A 83 -13.50 4.92 -17.06
C ARG A 83 -12.05 4.50 -16.80
N ASP A 84 -11.10 5.02 -17.57
CA ASP A 84 -9.69 4.69 -17.44
C ASP A 84 -9.14 5.21 -16.11
N ARG A 85 -9.61 6.37 -15.63
CA ARG A 85 -9.28 6.93 -14.32
C ARG A 85 -9.71 5.99 -13.20
N LYS A 86 -10.97 5.59 -13.15
CA LYS A 86 -11.51 4.68 -12.12
C LYS A 86 -10.79 3.34 -12.15
N MET A 87 -10.59 2.77 -13.34
CA MET A 87 -9.89 1.51 -13.49
C MET A 87 -8.44 1.60 -13.02
N THR A 88 -7.73 2.69 -13.32
CA THR A 88 -6.36 2.91 -12.85
C THR A 88 -6.29 3.08 -11.33
N ILE A 89 -7.25 3.81 -10.72
CA ILE A 89 -7.36 3.94 -9.26
C ILE A 89 -7.49 2.57 -8.60
N LEU A 90 -8.33 1.69 -9.16
CA LEU A 90 -8.55 0.33 -8.64
C LEU A 90 -7.30 -0.56 -8.74
N LEU A 91 -6.48 -0.37 -9.77
CA LEU A 91 -5.30 -1.20 -10.03
C LEU A 91 -4.05 -0.70 -9.31
N THR A 92 -3.94 0.59 -9.04
CA THR A 92 -2.76 1.19 -8.39
C THR A 92 -2.35 0.50 -7.08
N PRO A 93 -3.24 0.10 -6.16
CA PRO A 93 -2.86 -0.54 -4.90
C PRO A 93 -2.22 -1.94 -5.03
N TYR A 94 -2.36 -2.60 -6.19
CA TYR A 94 -1.67 -3.87 -6.47
C TYR A 94 -0.18 -3.68 -6.75
N MET A 95 0.22 -2.45 -7.08
CA MET A 95 1.64 -2.10 -7.18
C MET A 95 2.24 -2.05 -5.77
N SER A 96 3.40 -2.71 -5.60
CA SER A 96 4.05 -2.78 -4.30
C SER A 96 4.73 -1.45 -3.96
N CYS A 97 4.16 -0.68 -3.04
CA CYS A 97 4.75 0.59 -2.61
C CYS A 97 5.95 0.38 -1.67
N SER A 98 6.81 1.40 -1.57
CA SER A 98 8.04 1.35 -0.76
C SER A 98 7.78 1.07 0.74
N ALA A 99 6.63 1.46 1.28
CA ALA A 99 6.27 1.20 2.67
C ALA A 99 6.06 -0.29 3.01
N LYS A 100 5.93 -1.16 2.00
CA LYS A 100 5.85 -2.63 2.19
C LYS A 100 7.23 -3.28 2.29
N ILE A 101 8.29 -2.61 1.81
CA ILE A 101 9.66 -3.16 1.77
C ILE A 101 10.17 -3.62 3.15
N PRO A 102 9.99 -2.87 4.26
CA PRO A 102 10.41 -3.32 5.58
C PRO A 102 9.78 -4.65 6.00
N ILE A 103 8.51 -4.87 5.67
CA ILE A 103 7.81 -6.13 5.96
C ILE A 103 8.48 -7.28 5.18
N TYR A 104 8.70 -7.07 3.87
CA TYR A 104 9.35 -8.07 3.03
C TYR A 104 10.77 -8.38 3.51
N ALA A 105 11.54 -7.35 3.86
CA ALA A 105 12.92 -7.51 4.34
C ALA A 105 12.98 -8.37 5.60
N VAL A 106 12.15 -8.09 6.61
CA VAL A 106 12.13 -8.84 7.87
C VAL A 106 11.73 -10.31 7.65
N PHE A 107 10.64 -10.55 6.92
CA PHE A 107 10.18 -11.91 6.66
C PHE A 107 11.13 -12.70 5.74
N CYS A 108 11.67 -12.07 4.69
CA CYS A 108 12.63 -12.70 3.81
C CYS A 108 13.94 -13.03 4.54
N ALA A 109 14.41 -12.15 5.43
CA ALA A 109 15.59 -12.42 6.25
C ALA A 109 15.37 -13.55 7.26
N ALA A 110 14.15 -13.69 7.80
CA ALA A 110 13.81 -14.74 8.76
C ALA A 110 13.69 -16.13 8.09
N PHE A 111 12.91 -16.21 7.01
CA PHE A 111 12.47 -17.49 6.42
C PHE A 111 13.20 -17.87 5.13
N PHE A 112 13.73 -16.91 4.36
CA PHE A 112 14.29 -17.12 3.02
C PHE A 112 15.74 -16.64 2.91
N LYS A 113 16.59 -16.90 3.91
CA LYS A 113 17.98 -16.39 4.00
C LYS A 113 18.79 -16.55 2.72
N LYS A 114 18.65 -17.69 2.01
CA LYS A 114 19.38 -17.98 0.77
C LYS A 114 18.79 -17.31 -0.47
N TYR A 115 17.49 -17.03 -0.48
CA TYR A 115 16.73 -16.58 -1.66
C TYR A 115 16.00 -15.26 -1.45
N GLN A 116 16.46 -14.40 -0.55
CA GLN A 116 15.79 -13.13 -0.18
C GLN A 116 15.45 -12.27 -1.39
N ALA A 117 16.43 -12.01 -2.25
CA ALA A 117 16.24 -11.17 -3.43
C ALA A 117 15.23 -11.79 -4.42
N LEU A 118 15.29 -13.12 -4.60
CA LEU A 118 14.39 -13.82 -5.51
C LEU A 118 12.94 -13.79 -5.02
N VAL A 119 12.71 -13.97 -3.71
CA VAL A 119 11.37 -13.86 -3.12
C VAL A 119 10.84 -12.43 -3.21
N MET A 120 11.67 -11.43 -2.94
CA MET A 120 11.26 -10.02 -3.09
C MET A 120 10.88 -9.69 -4.54
N ILE A 121 11.70 -10.07 -5.51
CA ILE A 121 11.38 -9.88 -6.94
C ILE A 121 10.11 -10.65 -7.30
N GLY A 122 9.95 -11.88 -6.82
CA GLY A 122 8.76 -12.68 -7.01
C GLY A 122 7.49 -12.00 -6.50
N LEU A 123 7.53 -11.36 -5.33
CA LEU A 123 6.40 -10.59 -4.80
C LEU A 123 6.04 -9.39 -5.72
N TYR A 124 7.02 -8.65 -6.21
CA TYR A 124 6.77 -7.55 -7.16
C TYR A 124 6.13 -8.07 -8.45
N ILE A 125 6.64 -9.15 -9.03
CA ILE A 125 6.08 -9.79 -10.22
C ILE A 125 4.65 -10.27 -9.95
N THR A 126 4.42 -10.90 -8.80
CA THR A 126 3.08 -11.37 -8.38
C THR A 126 2.08 -10.21 -8.32
N GLY A 127 2.46 -9.06 -7.76
CA GLY A 127 1.63 -7.87 -7.73
C GLY A 127 1.25 -7.38 -9.13
N ILE A 128 2.23 -7.33 -10.05
CA ILE A 128 2.00 -6.92 -11.45
C ILE A 128 1.08 -7.91 -12.16
N VAL A 129 1.35 -9.21 -12.06
CA VAL A 129 0.56 -10.26 -12.71
C VAL A 129 -0.89 -10.25 -12.22
N LEU A 130 -1.10 -10.17 -10.90
CA LEU A 130 -2.44 -10.07 -10.33
C LEU A 130 -3.13 -8.76 -10.73
N GLY A 131 -2.42 -7.64 -10.79
CA GLY A 131 -2.95 -6.39 -11.31
C GLY A 131 -3.44 -6.54 -12.76
N ILE A 132 -2.69 -7.24 -13.62
CA ILE A 132 -3.09 -7.52 -15.00
C ILE A 132 -4.33 -8.43 -15.05
N ILE A 133 -4.36 -9.50 -14.26
CA ILE A 133 -5.52 -10.42 -14.20
C ILE A 133 -6.77 -9.67 -13.77
N ILE A 134 -6.69 -8.85 -12.72
CA ILE A 134 -7.81 -8.05 -12.24
C ILE A 134 -8.22 -7.01 -13.28
N ALA A 135 -7.27 -6.38 -13.98
CA ALA A 135 -7.57 -5.46 -15.08
C ALA A 135 -8.38 -6.16 -16.17
N LEU A 136 -8.03 -7.38 -16.57
CA LEU A 136 -8.76 -8.17 -17.56
C LEU A 136 -10.17 -8.54 -17.09
N ILE A 137 -10.32 -8.93 -15.82
CA ILE A 137 -11.63 -9.20 -15.22
C ILE A 137 -12.49 -7.94 -15.22
N LEU A 138 -11.96 -6.81 -14.75
CA LEU A 138 -12.67 -5.55 -14.68
C LEU A 138 -13.05 -5.00 -16.07
N LYS A 139 -12.18 -5.18 -17.07
CA LYS A 139 -12.44 -4.81 -18.46
C LYS A 139 -13.68 -5.53 -19.01
N ASN A 140 -13.85 -6.80 -18.66
CA ASN A 140 -14.93 -7.64 -19.18
C ASN A 140 -16.22 -7.53 -18.37
N THR A 141 -16.13 -7.06 -17.11
CA THR A 141 -17.28 -6.98 -16.18
C THR A 141 -17.77 -5.54 -15.99
N ALA A 142 -17.11 -4.80 -15.12
CA ALA A 142 -17.55 -3.48 -14.65
C ALA A 142 -17.21 -2.33 -15.62
N PHE A 143 -16.09 -2.44 -16.36
CA PHE A 143 -15.58 -1.38 -17.23
C PHE A 143 -15.57 -1.80 -18.70
N ARG A 144 -16.75 -2.21 -19.23
CA ARG A 144 -16.92 -2.57 -20.64
C ARG A 144 -16.74 -1.32 -21.53
N GLY A 145 -16.04 -1.49 -22.66
CA GLY A 145 -15.80 -0.42 -23.64
C GLY A 145 -14.35 -0.40 -24.13
N LYS A 146 -14.10 0.41 -25.15
CA LYS A 146 -12.75 0.62 -25.69
C LYS A 146 -12.06 1.75 -24.94
N PRO A 147 -10.76 1.63 -24.62
CA PRO A 147 -10.00 2.75 -24.07
C PRO A 147 -9.94 3.90 -25.08
N VAL A 148 -9.89 5.13 -24.55
CA VAL A 148 -9.78 6.32 -25.41
C VAL A 148 -8.47 6.25 -26.21
N PRO A 149 -8.49 6.53 -27.51
CA PRO A 149 -7.27 6.59 -28.31
C PRO A 149 -6.28 7.57 -27.73
N PHE A 150 -5.03 7.14 -27.63
CA PHE A 150 -3.95 8.02 -27.20
C PHE A 150 -3.52 8.89 -28.37
N VAL A 151 -4.06 10.10 -28.41
CA VAL A 151 -3.64 11.13 -29.36
C VAL A 151 -2.95 12.21 -28.55
N MET A 152 -1.64 12.30 -28.64
CA MET A 152 -0.85 13.33 -27.99
C MET A 152 0.34 13.68 -28.88
N GLU A 153 0.53 14.97 -29.10
CA GLU A 153 1.79 15.46 -29.62
C GLU A 153 2.89 15.22 -28.60
N LEU A 154 3.97 14.55 -29.00
CA LEU A 154 5.10 14.29 -28.13
C LEU A 154 5.85 15.60 -27.89
N PRO A 155 5.96 16.06 -26.65
CA PRO A 155 6.72 17.26 -26.33
C PRO A 155 8.18 17.08 -26.72
N ASN A 156 8.84 18.13 -27.20
CA ASN A 156 10.28 18.09 -27.46
C ASN A 156 11.05 17.83 -26.15
N TYR A 157 12.17 17.10 -26.25
CA TYR A 157 13.07 16.98 -25.11
C TYR A 157 13.61 18.35 -24.74
N ARG A 158 13.53 18.67 -23.47
CA ARG A 158 14.16 19.86 -22.90
C ARG A 158 14.92 19.52 -21.64
N LEU A 159 15.93 20.30 -21.34
CA LEU A 159 16.61 20.21 -20.06
C LEU A 159 15.65 20.71 -18.97
N PRO A 160 15.53 19.98 -17.83
CA PRO A 160 14.65 20.38 -16.76
C PRO A 160 15.07 21.75 -16.20
N SER A 161 14.11 22.63 -16.06
CA SER A 161 14.36 23.94 -15.43
C SER A 161 14.30 23.80 -13.91
N ALA A 162 15.37 24.22 -13.22
CA ALA A 162 15.42 24.17 -11.75
C ALA A 162 14.22 24.90 -11.10
N LYS A 163 13.77 26.00 -11.71
CA LYS A 163 12.61 26.75 -11.26
C LYS A 163 11.32 25.95 -11.41
N SER A 164 11.10 25.32 -12.58
CA SER A 164 9.89 24.49 -12.83
C SER A 164 9.85 23.27 -11.92
N VAL A 165 10.97 22.55 -11.81
CA VAL A 165 11.09 21.38 -10.92
C VAL A 165 10.87 21.78 -9.47
N GLY A 166 11.43 22.91 -9.01
CA GLY A 166 11.24 23.40 -7.65
C GLY A 166 9.80 23.77 -7.34
N LEU A 167 9.09 24.44 -8.26
CA LEU A 167 7.67 24.78 -8.10
C LEU A 167 6.79 23.54 -8.10
N LEU A 168 6.99 22.61 -9.04
CA LEU A 168 6.26 21.34 -9.09
C LEU A 168 6.46 20.51 -7.82
N LEU A 169 7.72 20.47 -7.33
CA LEU A 169 8.05 19.76 -6.08
C LEU A 169 7.33 20.38 -4.90
N TRP A 170 7.36 21.73 -4.78
CA TRP A 170 6.71 22.45 -3.71
C TRP A 170 5.19 22.24 -3.70
N ASP A 171 4.55 22.34 -4.85
CA ASP A 171 3.10 22.16 -4.98
C ASP A 171 2.68 20.73 -4.62
N LYS A 172 3.41 19.72 -5.13
CA LYS A 172 3.15 18.31 -4.82
C LYS A 172 3.41 17.99 -3.34
N ALA A 173 4.49 18.50 -2.76
CA ALA A 173 4.83 18.31 -1.35
C ALA A 173 3.82 19.00 -0.44
N LYS A 174 3.44 20.23 -0.74
CA LYS A 174 2.41 20.99 -0.01
C LYS A 174 1.06 20.28 -0.04
N ASP A 175 0.63 19.85 -1.21
CA ASP A 175 -0.62 19.09 -1.37
C ASP A 175 -0.61 17.78 -0.57
N PHE A 176 0.52 17.07 -0.57
CA PHE A 176 0.70 15.85 0.22
C PHE A 176 0.61 16.15 1.72
N ILE A 177 1.38 17.14 2.22
CA ILE A 177 1.39 17.50 3.65
C ILE A 177 -0.02 17.91 4.09
N GLN A 178 -0.68 18.79 3.37
CA GLN A 178 -2.02 19.27 3.76
C GLN A 178 -3.06 18.15 3.81
N ARG A 179 -2.96 17.14 2.96
CA ARG A 179 -3.99 16.10 2.79
C ARG A 179 -3.68 14.83 3.58
N ALA A 180 -2.44 14.34 3.49
CA ALA A 180 -2.04 13.10 4.16
C ALA A 180 -1.81 13.33 5.65
N PHE A 181 -1.23 14.47 6.05
CA PHE A 181 -0.98 14.79 7.46
C PHE A 181 -2.25 14.67 8.30
N THR A 182 -3.32 15.34 7.90
CA THR A 182 -4.58 15.34 8.66
C THR A 182 -5.14 13.92 8.84
N VAL A 183 -5.17 13.14 7.76
CA VAL A 183 -5.74 11.78 7.79
C VAL A 183 -4.87 10.82 8.61
N ILE A 184 -3.55 10.87 8.42
CA ILE A 184 -2.62 10.03 9.17
C ILE A 184 -2.62 10.40 10.64
N PHE A 185 -2.62 11.69 10.96
CA PHE A 185 -2.64 12.21 12.33
C PHE A 185 -3.87 11.72 13.11
N PHE A 186 -5.07 11.88 12.55
CA PHE A 186 -6.28 11.36 13.20
C PHE A 186 -6.28 9.83 13.30
N ALA A 187 -5.82 9.14 12.29
CA ALA A 187 -5.73 7.68 12.32
C ALA A 187 -4.74 7.20 13.41
N THR A 188 -3.60 7.88 13.58
CA THR A 188 -2.63 7.54 14.64
C THR A 188 -3.22 7.77 16.03
N ILE A 189 -3.98 8.84 16.25
CA ILE A 189 -4.67 9.09 17.52
C ILE A 189 -5.70 7.98 17.81
N ILE A 190 -6.45 7.54 16.79
CA ILE A 190 -7.44 6.45 16.95
C ILE A 190 -6.73 5.15 17.32
N ILE A 191 -5.64 4.80 16.62
CA ILE A 191 -4.87 3.59 16.94
C ILE A 191 -4.27 3.68 18.33
N TRP A 192 -3.65 4.81 18.68
CA TRP A 192 -3.15 5.04 20.02
C TRP A 192 -4.23 4.84 21.10
N PHE A 193 -5.44 5.36 20.86
CA PHE A 193 -6.56 5.15 21.77
C PHE A 193 -6.92 3.66 21.91
N LEU A 194 -6.99 2.93 20.78
CA LEU A 194 -7.30 1.51 20.79
C LEU A 194 -6.19 0.64 21.42
N GLU A 195 -4.94 1.08 21.38
CA GLU A 195 -3.79 0.40 21.99
C GLU A 195 -3.70 0.68 23.49
N THR A 196 -4.14 1.87 23.94
CA THR A 196 -3.96 2.33 25.31
C THR A 196 -5.10 1.93 26.24
N PHE A 197 -6.32 1.77 25.71
CA PHE A 197 -7.52 1.53 26.54
C PHE A 197 -8.06 0.11 26.38
N ASP A 198 -8.58 -0.41 27.49
CA ASP A 198 -9.38 -1.64 27.57
C ASP A 198 -10.86 -1.37 27.28
N ALA A 199 -11.68 -2.43 27.13
CA ALA A 199 -13.14 -2.37 26.95
C ALA A 199 -13.86 -1.59 28.08
N LYS A 200 -13.24 -1.42 29.23
CA LYS A 200 -13.74 -0.63 30.37
C LYS A 200 -13.16 0.78 30.46
N LEU A 201 -12.44 1.24 29.42
CA LEU A 201 -11.75 2.54 29.36
C LEU A 201 -10.67 2.74 30.45
N ASN A 202 -10.12 1.66 30.98
CA ASN A 202 -8.94 1.72 31.84
C ASN A 202 -7.67 1.72 30.98
N VAL A 203 -6.62 2.39 31.48
CA VAL A 203 -5.30 2.35 30.83
C VAL A 203 -4.70 0.96 31.03
N VAL A 204 -4.39 0.31 29.93
CA VAL A 204 -3.88 -1.07 29.91
C VAL A 204 -2.39 -1.08 30.22
N LYS A 205 -1.95 -2.04 31.05
CA LYS A 205 -0.53 -2.28 31.34
C LYS A 205 0.08 -3.29 30.36
N ASP A 206 -0.73 -4.27 29.93
CA ASP A 206 -0.32 -5.32 28.99
C ASP A 206 -1.04 -5.15 27.66
N SER A 207 -0.29 -5.11 26.55
CA SER A 207 -0.84 -4.92 25.21
C SER A 207 -1.88 -5.96 24.80
N SER A 208 -1.94 -7.12 25.49
CA SER A 208 -2.91 -8.20 25.24
C SER A 208 -4.35 -7.84 25.60
N ASP A 209 -4.54 -6.91 26.52
CA ASP A 209 -5.86 -6.53 27.06
C ASP A 209 -6.42 -5.28 26.37
N SER A 210 -5.68 -4.71 25.43
CA SER A 210 -6.09 -3.52 24.69
C SER A 210 -7.30 -3.80 23.78
N LEU A 211 -8.11 -2.75 23.54
CA LEU A 211 -9.22 -2.82 22.57
C LEU A 211 -8.75 -3.32 21.20
N LEU A 212 -7.56 -2.90 20.77
CA LEU A 212 -6.99 -3.33 19.50
C LEU A 212 -6.67 -4.83 19.49
N ALA A 213 -6.16 -5.38 20.61
CA ALA A 213 -5.90 -6.80 20.74
C ALA A 213 -7.19 -7.62 20.76
N LEU A 214 -8.26 -7.14 21.42
CA LEU A 214 -9.58 -7.78 21.41
C LEU A 214 -10.16 -7.85 19.99
N ILE A 215 -10.06 -6.77 19.22
CA ILE A 215 -10.47 -6.75 17.80
C ILE A 215 -9.61 -7.76 17.00
N GLY A 216 -8.29 -7.77 17.24
CA GLY A 216 -7.37 -8.71 16.61
C GLY A 216 -7.72 -10.17 16.91
N GLN A 217 -8.07 -10.49 18.15
CA GLN A 217 -8.52 -11.83 18.58
C GLN A 217 -9.83 -12.22 17.90
N ALA A 218 -10.80 -11.31 17.79
CA ALA A 218 -12.09 -11.57 17.14
C ALA A 218 -11.95 -11.82 15.63
N ILE A 219 -10.99 -11.15 14.97
CA ILE A 219 -10.73 -11.27 13.52
C ILE A 219 -9.77 -12.42 13.18
N SER A 220 -8.88 -12.80 14.11
CA SER A 220 -7.86 -13.84 13.93
C SER A 220 -8.37 -15.15 13.30
N PRO A 221 -9.57 -15.68 13.65
CA PRO A 221 -10.06 -16.93 13.05
C PRO A 221 -10.24 -16.88 11.53
N ILE A 222 -10.45 -15.68 10.96
CA ILE A 222 -10.60 -15.47 9.51
C ILE A 222 -9.30 -15.82 8.77
N PHE A 223 -8.15 -15.70 9.44
CA PHE A 223 -6.83 -15.97 8.87
C PHE A 223 -6.35 -17.43 9.08
N LYS A 224 -7.14 -18.26 9.75
CA LYS A 224 -6.82 -19.69 9.93
C LYS A 224 -6.58 -20.42 8.59
N PRO A 225 -7.37 -20.21 7.51
CA PRO A 225 -7.13 -20.84 6.21
C PRO A 225 -5.84 -20.38 5.52
N LEU A 226 -5.27 -19.25 5.94
CA LEU A 226 -4.01 -18.70 5.42
C LEU A 226 -2.79 -19.21 6.21
N GLY A 227 -3.00 -19.98 7.31
CA GLY A 227 -1.94 -20.54 8.12
C GLY A 227 -1.35 -19.60 9.18
N PHE A 228 -1.94 -18.42 9.42
CA PHE A 228 -1.52 -17.48 10.47
C PHE A 228 -2.75 -16.94 11.25
N ALA A 229 -3.18 -17.68 12.25
CA ALA A 229 -4.30 -17.31 13.11
C ALA A 229 -3.84 -16.70 14.46
N ASP A 230 -2.64 -16.13 14.52
CA ASP A 230 -2.16 -15.45 15.72
C ASP A 230 -2.78 -14.04 15.80
N TRP A 231 -3.39 -13.73 16.94
CA TRP A 231 -3.99 -12.42 17.20
C TRP A 231 -2.97 -11.28 17.11
N ARG A 232 -1.70 -11.51 17.49
CA ARG A 232 -0.62 -10.52 17.43
C ARG A 232 -0.37 -10.09 15.97
N VAL A 233 -0.36 -11.06 15.07
CA VAL A 233 -0.22 -10.83 13.63
C VAL A 233 -1.42 -10.06 13.09
N THR A 234 -2.63 -10.45 13.47
CA THR A 234 -3.87 -9.78 13.05
C THR A 234 -3.92 -8.34 13.57
N THR A 235 -3.57 -8.11 14.82
CA THR A 235 -3.48 -6.78 15.42
C THR A 235 -2.47 -5.90 14.67
N SER A 236 -1.30 -6.44 14.33
CA SER A 236 -0.29 -5.70 13.55
C SER A 236 -0.77 -5.36 12.13
N LEU A 237 -1.59 -6.20 11.50
CA LEU A 237 -2.21 -5.89 10.20
C LEU A 237 -3.23 -4.75 10.30
N ILE A 238 -3.96 -4.66 11.42
CA ILE A 238 -4.90 -3.55 11.68
C ILE A 238 -4.13 -2.24 11.88
N SER A 239 -3.08 -2.23 12.70
CA SER A 239 -2.18 -1.06 12.83
C SER A 239 -1.55 -0.69 11.50
N GLY A 240 -1.17 -1.68 10.69
CA GLY A 240 -0.63 -1.52 9.33
C GLY A 240 -1.62 -0.94 8.31
N PHE A 241 -2.90 -0.85 8.63
CA PHE A 241 -3.84 -0.08 7.82
C PHE A 241 -3.59 1.43 7.94
N THR A 242 -3.13 1.92 9.07
CA THR A 242 -2.75 3.33 9.24
C THR A 242 -1.52 3.64 8.39
N ALA A 243 -0.45 2.87 8.60
CA ALA A 243 0.80 2.98 7.86
C ALA A 243 1.44 1.58 7.76
N LYS A 244 1.83 1.16 6.55
CA LYS A 244 2.28 -0.22 6.31
C LYS A 244 3.51 -0.63 7.12
N GLU A 245 4.43 0.27 7.35
CA GLU A 245 5.61 0.03 8.16
C GLU A 245 5.28 -0.20 9.65
N ALA A 246 4.14 0.29 10.14
CA ALA A 246 3.68 0.05 11.49
C ALA A 246 3.44 -1.45 11.77
N VAL A 247 3.21 -2.27 10.74
CA VAL A 247 3.10 -3.74 10.88
C VAL A 247 4.32 -4.31 11.60
N VAL A 248 5.53 -3.92 11.19
CA VAL A 248 6.78 -4.47 11.76
C VAL A 248 6.99 -3.98 13.18
N SER A 249 6.78 -2.69 13.44
CA SER A 249 6.96 -2.11 14.79
C SER A 249 5.92 -2.63 15.78
N THR A 250 4.64 -2.67 15.43
CA THR A 250 3.59 -3.22 16.29
C THR A 250 3.82 -4.71 16.54
N MET A 251 4.22 -5.47 15.52
CA MET A 251 4.54 -6.90 15.70
C MET A 251 5.72 -7.11 16.66
N ALA A 252 6.75 -6.28 16.58
CA ALA A 252 7.89 -6.33 17.51
C ALA A 252 7.45 -6.05 18.95
N VAL A 253 6.60 -5.03 19.15
CA VAL A 253 6.05 -4.70 20.49
C VAL A 253 5.20 -5.86 21.03
N LEU A 254 4.27 -6.40 20.24
CA LEU A 254 3.39 -7.49 20.65
C LEU A 254 4.11 -8.82 20.91
N MET A 255 5.27 -9.02 20.29
CA MET A 255 6.15 -10.18 20.54
C MET A 255 7.21 -9.92 21.61
N ASN A 256 7.17 -8.75 22.30
CA ASN A 256 8.14 -8.35 23.31
C ASN A 256 9.59 -8.46 22.85
N THR A 257 9.88 -8.04 21.62
CA THR A 257 11.21 -8.12 21.01
C THR A 257 11.59 -6.81 20.33
N SER A 258 12.88 -6.63 20.06
CA SER A 258 13.33 -5.52 19.22
C SER A 258 13.09 -5.83 17.74
N THR A 259 12.94 -4.80 16.91
CA THR A 259 12.78 -4.95 15.47
C THR A 259 13.95 -5.72 14.83
N ALA A 260 15.16 -5.62 15.39
CA ALA A 260 16.34 -6.36 14.93
C ALA A 260 16.23 -7.88 15.18
N ASN A 261 15.61 -8.29 16.29
CA ASN A 261 15.44 -9.69 16.70
C ASN A 261 14.08 -10.28 16.30
N LEU A 262 13.24 -9.49 15.65
CA LEU A 262 11.89 -9.91 15.27
C LEU A 262 11.91 -11.18 14.39
N GLY A 263 12.91 -11.34 13.52
CA GLY A 263 13.05 -12.52 12.66
C GLY A 263 13.14 -13.84 13.43
N THR A 264 13.79 -13.85 14.59
CA THR A 264 13.88 -15.05 15.45
C THR A 264 12.57 -15.33 16.18
N ALA A 265 11.87 -14.31 16.62
CA ALA A 265 10.55 -14.45 17.25
C ALA A 265 9.50 -14.95 16.23
N LEU A 266 9.55 -14.48 15.00
CA LEU A 266 8.67 -14.90 13.92
C LEU A 266 8.86 -16.38 13.56
N SER A 267 10.07 -16.92 13.61
CA SER A 267 10.33 -18.34 13.32
C SER A 267 9.62 -19.31 14.28
N GLY A 268 9.23 -18.85 15.46
CA GLY A 268 8.39 -19.61 16.39
C GLY A 268 6.88 -19.51 16.11
N ALA A 269 6.42 -18.46 15.43
CA ALA A 269 5.01 -18.20 15.17
C ALA A 269 4.55 -18.59 13.75
N PHE A 270 5.49 -18.65 12.79
CA PHE A 270 5.21 -18.91 11.39
C PHE A 270 5.99 -20.12 10.87
N SER A 271 5.37 -20.91 10.01
CA SER A 271 6.07 -21.81 9.09
C SER A 271 6.55 -21.03 7.85
N THR A 272 7.47 -21.56 7.08
CA THR A 272 7.92 -20.93 5.84
C THR A 272 6.76 -20.68 4.87
N LEU A 273 5.81 -21.60 4.83
CA LEU A 273 4.64 -21.52 3.97
C LEU A 273 3.64 -20.45 4.45
N SER A 274 3.38 -20.39 5.77
CA SER A 274 2.51 -19.33 6.32
C SER A 274 3.15 -17.94 6.22
N ALA A 275 4.46 -17.84 6.30
CA ALA A 275 5.20 -16.60 6.05
C ALA A 275 5.04 -16.13 4.59
N LEU A 276 5.12 -17.04 3.62
CA LEU A 276 4.88 -16.72 2.20
C LEU A 276 3.42 -16.27 1.98
N SER A 277 2.45 -16.98 2.56
CA SER A 277 1.03 -16.61 2.51
C SER A 277 0.80 -15.21 3.10
N PHE A 278 1.41 -14.91 4.25
CA PHE A 278 1.36 -13.60 4.88
C PHE A 278 1.95 -12.50 3.99
N LEU A 279 3.09 -12.76 3.34
CA LEU A 279 3.71 -11.82 2.41
C LEU A 279 2.80 -11.51 1.21
N VAL A 280 2.17 -12.54 0.62
CA VAL A 280 1.23 -12.37 -0.48
C VAL A 280 -0.03 -11.62 -0.02
N PHE A 281 -0.56 -11.95 1.16
CA PHE A 281 -1.67 -11.20 1.73
C PHE A 281 -1.31 -9.73 1.94
N THR A 282 -0.15 -9.45 2.53
CA THR A 282 0.34 -8.10 2.82
C THR A 282 0.62 -7.30 1.55
N LEU A 283 1.04 -7.97 0.48
CA LEU A 283 1.19 -7.36 -0.85
C LEU A 283 -0.14 -6.82 -1.38
N LEU A 284 -1.22 -7.56 -1.22
CA LEU A 284 -2.49 -7.34 -1.96
C LEU A 284 -3.56 -6.64 -1.14
N TYR A 285 -3.53 -6.74 0.20
CA TYR A 285 -4.61 -6.18 1.02
C TYR A 285 -4.64 -4.66 0.94
N THR A 286 -5.76 -4.09 1.38
CA THR A 286 -6.08 -2.67 1.28
C THR A 286 -4.87 -1.75 1.55
N PRO A 287 -4.69 -0.67 0.78
CA PRO A 287 -3.60 0.28 1.01
C PRO A 287 -3.78 1.03 2.35
N CYS A 288 -2.81 1.86 2.71
CA CYS A 288 -2.87 2.66 3.94
C CYS A 288 -4.07 3.62 3.94
N VAL A 289 -4.46 4.08 5.12
CA VAL A 289 -5.62 4.98 5.32
C VAL A 289 -5.54 6.24 4.47
N ALA A 290 -4.34 6.81 4.27
CA ALA A 290 -4.12 7.96 3.41
C ALA A 290 -4.47 7.67 1.94
N ALA A 291 -4.13 6.48 1.45
CA ALA A 291 -4.49 6.07 0.09
C ALA A 291 -6.00 5.82 -0.04
N VAL A 292 -6.66 5.21 0.96
CA VAL A 292 -8.11 5.03 0.96
C VAL A 292 -8.84 6.38 0.99
N ALA A 293 -8.37 7.33 1.78
CA ALA A 293 -8.91 8.70 1.80
C ALA A 293 -8.76 9.40 0.42
N THR A 294 -7.63 9.16 -0.24
CA THR A 294 -7.38 9.67 -1.60
C THR A 294 -8.29 9.00 -2.62
N ILE A 295 -8.48 7.66 -2.55
CA ILE A 295 -9.44 6.91 -3.38
C ILE A 295 -10.84 7.49 -3.22
N LYS A 296 -11.30 7.72 -1.98
CA LYS A 296 -12.62 8.31 -1.69
C LYS A 296 -12.80 9.66 -2.37
N ARG A 297 -11.76 10.48 -2.36
CA ARG A 297 -11.78 11.80 -2.97
C ARG A 297 -11.80 11.74 -4.49
N GLU A 298 -11.01 10.84 -5.08
CA GLU A 298 -10.91 10.73 -6.54
C GLU A 298 -12.12 10.01 -7.17
N LEU A 299 -12.77 9.10 -6.44
CA LEU A 299 -14.00 8.43 -6.88
C LEU A 299 -15.25 9.22 -6.57
N ASP A 300 -15.18 10.21 -5.68
CA ASP A 300 -16.31 11.03 -5.18
C ASP A 300 -17.52 10.18 -4.72
N SER A 301 -17.26 8.98 -4.23
CA SER A 301 -18.30 8.03 -3.79
C SER A 301 -17.81 7.18 -2.62
N ARG A 302 -18.55 7.25 -1.50
CA ARG A 302 -18.27 6.41 -0.31
C ARG A 302 -18.49 4.93 -0.62
N ILE A 303 -19.57 4.61 -1.34
CA ILE A 303 -19.94 3.22 -1.67
C ILE A 303 -18.88 2.58 -2.56
N GLN A 304 -18.42 3.29 -3.60
CA GLN A 304 -17.35 2.78 -4.48
C GLN A 304 -16.05 2.59 -3.72
N THR A 305 -15.69 3.50 -2.81
CA THR A 305 -14.49 3.36 -1.98
C THR A 305 -14.54 2.14 -1.08
N VAL A 306 -15.65 1.92 -0.40
CA VAL A 306 -15.85 0.72 0.43
C VAL A 306 -15.79 -0.54 -0.43
N GLY A 307 -16.43 -0.53 -1.61
CA GLY A 307 -16.36 -1.62 -2.57
C GLY A 307 -14.93 -1.95 -3.01
N VAL A 308 -14.08 -0.93 -3.24
CA VAL A 308 -12.64 -1.10 -3.55
C VAL A 308 -11.90 -1.77 -2.41
N VAL A 309 -12.09 -1.31 -1.18
CA VAL A 309 -11.43 -1.87 0.01
C VAL A 309 -11.83 -3.33 0.22
N ILE A 310 -13.12 -3.64 0.13
CA ILE A 310 -13.64 -5.01 0.26
C ILE A 310 -13.06 -5.90 -0.84
N MET A 311 -13.09 -5.44 -2.09
CA MET A 311 -12.54 -6.19 -3.23
C MET A 311 -11.06 -6.51 -3.02
N GLN A 312 -10.26 -5.55 -2.59
CA GLN A 312 -8.83 -5.73 -2.33
C GLN A 312 -8.57 -6.71 -1.19
N CYS A 313 -9.31 -6.60 -0.09
CA CYS A 313 -9.21 -7.55 1.03
C CYS A 313 -9.61 -8.97 0.62
N MET A 314 -10.68 -9.11 -0.19
CA MET A 314 -11.12 -10.41 -0.70
C MET A 314 -10.06 -11.04 -1.63
N VAL A 315 -9.52 -10.27 -2.56
CA VAL A 315 -8.46 -10.75 -3.46
C VAL A 315 -7.22 -11.16 -2.66
N ALA A 316 -6.81 -10.35 -1.68
CA ALA A 316 -5.68 -10.66 -0.82
C ALA A 316 -5.90 -11.96 -0.04
N TRP A 317 -7.10 -12.13 0.52
CA TRP A 317 -7.47 -13.32 1.27
C TRP A 317 -7.50 -14.57 0.39
N LEU A 318 -8.11 -14.48 -0.80
CA LEU A 318 -8.17 -15.61 -1.75
C LEU A 318 -6.79 -16.02 -2.23
N CYS A 319 -5.94 -15.05 -2.59
CA CYS A 319 -4.57 -15.34 -3.04
C CYS A 319 -3.70 -15.91 -1.91
N GLY A 320 -3.78 -15.34 -0.69
CA GLY A 320 -3.07 -15.88 0.46
C GLY A 320 -3.52 -17.29 0.83
N CYS A 321 -4.83 -17.53 0.83
CA CYS A 321 -5.40 -18.86 1.05
C CYS A 321 -4.93 -19.86 -0.03
N ALA A 322 -4.98 -19.48 -1.31
CA ALA A 322 -4.50 -20.32 -2.40
C ALA A 322 -3.03 -20.71 -2.25
N VAL A 323 -2.17 -19.75 -1.90
CA VAL A 323 -0.75 -20.00 -1.66
C VAL A 323 -0.53 -20.98 -0.52
N TYR A 324 -1.25 -20.81 0.60
CA TYR A 324 -1.12 -21.68 1.75
C TYR A 324 -1.67 -23.08 1.46
N GLN A 325 -2.88 -23.19 0.91
CA GLN A 325 -3.54 -24.49 0.67
C GLN A 325 -2.82 -25.30 -0.42
N ILE A 326 -2.44 -24.66 -1.53
CA ILE A 326 -1.67 -25.34 -2.60
C ILE A 326 -0.30 -25.76 -2.08
N GLY A 327 0.38 -24.90 -1.33
CA GLY A 327 1.68 -25.24 -0.77
C GLY A 327 1.63 -26.32 0.34
N ALA A 328 0.49 -26.48 1.02
CA ALA A 328 0.29 -27.56 2.00
C ALA A 328 -0.03 -28.92 1.37
N LEU A 329 -0.45 -28.94 0.10
CA LEU A 329 -0.75 -30.15 -0.67
C LEU A 329 0.49 -30.69 -1.41
N LEU A 330 1.51 -29.83 -1.64
CA LEU A 330 2.79 -30.19 -2.28
C LEU A 330 3.82 -30.64 -1.24
#